data_966295d5abe828347e4e41d26a3d9e8e
#
_entry.id   966295d5abe828347e4e41d26a3d9e8e
#
_cell.length_a   1.000
_cell.length_b   1.000
_cell.length_c   1.000
_cell.angle_alpha   90.00
_cell.angle_beta   90.00
_cell.angle_gamma   90.00
#
_symmetry.space_group_name_H-M   'P 1'
#
loop_
_entity.id
_entity.type
_entity.pdbx_description
1 polymer ?
#
loop_
_entity_poly.entity_id
_entity_poly.type
_entity_poly.pdbx_seq_one_letter_code
_entity_poly.pdbx_strand_id
1 'polypeptide(L)'
;MTSVSILIVSYNVRQYVAHAIDAILKSDVEEMEIIVVDNNSYDNTVAYLQDRYNHLHKIKIIENSDNIGFAKAVNQAAAVAKGYYYFILNPDTIIQEETISILQDYLDDHPEVGMIGPKIINADGSLQLACKRSFPTASVALPKLLGLSRLFPNSRWAGKYNLTYLDPDAVHAVDAISGSCMFIRTTLFHELNGFDERFFMFGEDLDLCTRIWKNNYEIHYVPRTQIVHFQGESVKSAPFDSINAFYNAMILFADKHFSLGSGWLMKLAIRCGIYARKLLSMIGEKRSQILSVTLDGLVVFLAFMVAIPLRFSHFEPITLSKGLVPTIYIFFWIGVGSLFQLYSRYILSYSRAIIASITGFFLAVAFTYFF
;
A
#
# COMPACT_ATOMS: atom_id res chain seq x y z
N MET A 1 -30.05 -1.82 21.68
CA MET A 1 -29.94 -1.64 20.20
C MET A 1 -28.45 -1.51 19.88
N THR A 2 -27.94 -2.12 18.81
CA THR A 2 -26.52 -2.01 18.44
C THR A 2 -26.18 -0.57 18.09
N SER A 3 -25.22 0.03 18.79
CA SER A 3 -24.82 1.42 18.56
C SER A 3 -23.77 1.51 17.45
N VAL A 4 -22.80 0.58 17.45
CA VAL A 4 -21.69 0.58 16.50
C VAL A 4 -21.51 -0.80 15.85
N SER A 5 -21.39 -0.84 14.52
CA SER A 5 -20.96 -2.04 13.78
C SER A 5 -19.52 -1.84 13.34
N ILE A 6 -18.63 -2.71 13.82
CA ILE A 6 -17.23 -2.73 13.45
C ILE A 6 -17.09 -3.63 12.22
N LEU A 7 -16.63 -3.06 11.09
CA LEU A 7 -16.51 -3.74 9.81
C LEU A 7 -15.03 -4.00 9.50
N ILE A 8 -14.64 -5.27 9.42
CA ILE A 8 -13.26 -5.70 9.20
C ILE A 8 -13.21 -6.59 7.97
N VAL A 9 -12.27 -6.30 7.07
CA VAL A 9 -11.97 -7.18 5.92
C VAL A 9 -10.64 -7.88 6.16
N SER A 10 -10.64 -9.21 6.10
CA SER A 10 -9.45 -10.04 6.34
C SER A 10 -9.00 -10.73 5.06
N TYR A 11 -7.67 -10.82 4.87
CA TYR A 11 -7.04 -11.61 3.82
C TYR A 11 -5.63 -12.03 4.24
N ASN A 12 -5.46 -13.31 4.61
CA ASN A 12 -4.19 -13.93 5.02
C ASN A 12 -3.48 -13.21 6.18
N VAL A 13 -4.22 -12.79 7.20
CA VAL A 13 -3.71 -12.05 8.37
C VAL A 13 -4.30 -12.56 9.68
N ARG A 14 -4.42 -13.89 9.80
CA ARG A 14 -5.08 -14.58 10.92
C ARG A 14 -4.74 -14.03 12.30
N GLN A 15 -3.47 -13.84 12.60
CA GLN A 15 -3.05 -13.37 13.92
C GLN A 15 -3.43 -11.90 14.16
N TYR A 16 -3.29 -11.06 13.14
CA TYR A 16 -3.61 -9.64 13.24
C TYR A 16 -5.11 -9.41 13.44
N VAL A 17 -5.97 -10.07 12.65
CA VAL A 17 -7.42 -9.92 12.81
C VAL A 17 -7.89 -10.42 14.18
N ALA A 18 -7.29 -11.47 14.74
CA ALA A 18 -7.60 -11.93 16.08
C ALA A 18 -7.19 -10.90 17.15
N HIS A 19 -6.00 -10.30 17.04
CA HIS A 19 -5.57 -9.25 17.95
C HIS A 19 -6.45 -8.00 17.85
N ALA A 20 -6.88 -7.63 16.63
CA ALA A 20 -7.84 -6.52 16.44
C ALA A 20 -9.16 -6.81 17.15
N ILE A 21 -9.74 -8.00 16.96
CA ILE A 21 -10.97 -8.44 17.65
C ILE A 21 -10.77 -8.43 19.17
N ASP A 22 -9.66 -8.98 19.68
CA ASP A 22 -9.37 -9.00 21.13
C ASP A 22 -9.27 -7.58 21.71
N ALA A 23 -8.71 -6.62 20.96
CA ALA A 23 -8.66 -5.22 21.38
C ALA A 23 -10.06 -4.57 21.39
N ILE A 24 -10.86 -4.82 20.35
CA ILE A 24 -12.24 -4.33 20.26
C ILE A 24 -13.11 -4.90 21.39
N LEU A 25 -12.94 -6.17 21.74
CA LEU A 25 -13.70 -6.81 22.83
C LEU A 25 -13.42 -6.22 24.22
N LYS A 26 -12.32 -5.49 24.38
CA LYS A 26 -11.97 -4.74 25.61
C LYS A 26 -12.55 -3.32 25.63
N SER A 27 -13.21 -2.90 24.55
CA SER A 27 -13.81 -1.57 24.49
C SER A 27 -14.86 -1.37 25.58
N ASP A 28 -14.96 -0.12 26.04
CA ASP A 28 -15.95 0.37 27.00
C ASP A 28 -17.39 0.42 26.47
N VAL A 29 -17.59 0.15 25.14
CA VAL A 29 -18.91 0.10 24.49
C VAL A 29 -19.43 -1.34 24.43
N GLU A 30 -20.51 -1.63 25.16
CA GLU A 30 -21.12 -2.96 25.19
C GLU A 30 -22.04 -3.23 23.99
N GLU A 31 -22.78 -2.22 23.53
CA GLU A 31 -23.77 -2.32 22.45
C GLU A 31 -23.12 -2.25 21.05
N MET A 32 -22.25 -3.20 20.75
CA MET A 32 -21.56 -3.28 19.46
C MET A 32 -21.68 -4.67 18.83
N GLU A 33 -21.51 -4.73 17.52
CA GLU A 33 -21.29 -5.97 16.77
C GLU A 33 -20.01 -5.88 15.94
N ILE A 34 -19.37 -7.01 15.67
CA ILE A 34 -18.17 -7.13 14.87
C ILE A 34 -18.50 -8.01 13.65
N ILE A 35 -18.29 -7.48 12.45
CA ILE A 35 -18.53 -8.20 11.21
C ILE A 35 -17.19 -8.33 10.49
N VAL A 36 -16.70 -9.56 10.38
CA VAL A 36 -15.46 -9.88 9.69
C VAL A 36 -15.82 -10.52 8.35
N VAL A 37 -15.38 -9.90 7.26
CA VAL A 37 -15.46 -10.49 5.92
C VAL A 37 -14.09 -11.03 5.55
N ASP A 38 -14.00 -12.35 5.40
CA ASP A 38 -12.79 -13.01 4.95
C ASP A 38 -12.80 -13.16 3.43
N ASN A 39 -11.82 -12.58 2.79
CA ASN A 39 -11.69 -12.55 1.33
C ASN A 39 -10.96 -13.77 0.77
N ASN A 40 -11.36 -15.00 1.19
CA ASN A 40 -10.75 -16.25 0.76
C ASN A 40 -9.30 -16.42 1.25
N SER A 41 -9.09 -16.31 2.55
CA SER A 41 -7.78 -16.56 3.17
C SER A 41 -7.40 -18.04 3.12
N TYR A 42 -6.14 -18.33 2.81
CA TYR A 42 -5.58 -19.69 2.79
C TYR A 42 -4.73 -20.03 4.03
N ASP A 43 -4.66 -19.12 5.00
CA ASP A 43 -3.92 -19.28 6.26
C ASP A 43 -4.78 -19.82 7.43
N ASN A 44 -5.96 -20.41 7.10
CA ASN A 44 -6.96 -20.90 8.04
C ASN A 44 -7.57 -19.81 8.94
N THR A 45 -7.65 -18.57 8.47
CA THR A 45 -8.23 -17.44 9.24
C THR A 45 -9.64 -17.78 9.70
N VAL A 46 -10.55 -18.20 8.80
CA VAL A 46 -11.96 -18.45 9.12
C VAL A 46 -12.12 -19.52 10.21
N ALA A 47 -11.50 -20.69 10.03
CA ALA A 47 -11.58 -21.78 10.99
C ALA A 47 -11.04 -21.35 12.37
N TYR A 48 -9.93 -20.61 12.39
CA TYR A 48 -9.34 -20.09 13.62
C TYR A 48 -10.25 -19.10 14.35
N LEU A 49 -10.88 -18.17 13.62
CA LEU A 49 -11.78 -17.18 14.22
C LEU A 49 -13.08 -17.84 14.71
N GLN A 50 -13.61 -18.82 13.96
CA GLN A 50 -14.78 -19.59 14.38
C GLN A 50 -14.49 -20.37 15.66
N ASP A 51 -13.40 -21.10 15.76
CA ASP A 51 -13.01 -21.83 16.97
C ASP A 51 -12.87 -20.91 18.18
N ARG A 52 -12.23 -19.75 17.99
CA ARG A 52 -11.93 -18.81 19.09
C ARG A 52 -13.15 -18.02 19.57
N TYR A 53 -14.05 -17.63 18.66
CA TYR A 53 -15.11 -16.64 18.94
C TYR A 53 -16.55 -17.13 18.70
N ASN A 54 -16.80 -18.42 18.39
CA ASN A 54 -18.13 -18.97 18.14
C ASN A 54 -19.11 -18.80 19.29
N HIS A 55 -18.62 -18.65 20.52
CA HIS A 55 -19.42 -18.41 21.72
C HIS A 55 -19.91 -16.95 21.84
N LEU A 56 -19.43 -16.02 21.00
CA LEU A 56 -19.76 -14.61 21.04
C LEU A 56 -20.73 -14.22 19.93
N HIS A 57 -22.03 -14.16 20.23
CA HIS A 57 -23.08 -13.84 19.26
C HIS A 57 -22.93 -12.44 18.60
N LYS A 58 -22.14 -11.55 19.19
CA LYS A 58 -21.85 -10.22 18.62
C LYS A 58 -20.80 -10.24 17.52
N ILE A 59 -20.18 -11.39 17.24
CA ILE A 59 -19.19 -11.55 16.15
C ILE A 59 -19.81 -12.37 15.04
N LYS A 60 -19.79 -11.82 13.82
CA LYS A 60 -20.27 -12.48 12.60
C LYS A 60 -19.11 -12.59 11.61
N ILE A 61 -18.90 -13.78 11.10
CA ILE A 61 -17.87 -14.07 10.10
C ILE A 61 -18.56 -14.40 8.78
N ILE A 62 -18.16 -13.72 7.70
CA ILE A 62 -18.63 -13.96 6.34
C ILE A 62 -17.41 -14.43 5.55
N GLU A 63 -17.50 -15.60 4.94
CA GLU A 63 -16.44 -16.18 4.13
C GLU A 63 -16.78 -16.03 2.64
N ASN A 64 -15.87 -15.45 1.88
CA ASN A 64 -15.98 -15.33 0.44
C ASN A 64 -15.22 -16.48 -0.25
N SER A 65 -15.72 -16.91 -1.41
CA SER A 65 -15.05 -17.91 -2.25
C SER A 65 -13.85 -17.36 -3.01
N ASP A 66 -13.78 -16.02 -3.14
CA ASP A 66 -12.75 -15.30 -3.88
C ASP A 66 -12.39 -14.00 -3.17
N ASN A 67 -11.20 -13.46 -3.46
CA ASN A 67 -10.85 -12.12 -3.03
C ASN A 67 -11.57 -11.09 -3.90
N ILE A 68 -12.67 -10.54 -3.39
CA ILE A 68 -13.54 -9.58 -4.11
C ILE A 68 -13.08 -8.12 -3.97
N GLY A 69 -11.98 -7.88 -3.26
CA GLY A 69 -11.43 -6.54 -2.98
C GLY A 69 -12.01 -5.92 -1.70
N PHE A 70 -11.36 -4.84 -1.25
CA PHE A 70 -11.69 -4.20 0.02
C PHE A 70 -13.05 -3.48 -0.02
N ALA A 71 -13.26 -2.61 -1.01
CA ALA A 71 -14.49 -1.81 -1.12
C ALA A 71 -15.74 -2.68 -1.14
N LYS A 72 -15.75 -3.74 -1.96
CA LYS A 72 -16.89 -4.65 -2.10
C LYS A 72 -17.11 -5.46 -0.82
N ALA A 73 -16.05 -5.91 -0.16
CA ALA A 73 -16.15 -6.67 1.09
C ALA A 73 -16.67 -5.80 2.25
N VAL A 74 -16.28 -4.51 2.33
CA VAL A 74 -16.87 -3.59 3.32
C VAL A 74 -18.36 -3.35 3.04
N ASN A 75 -18.75 -3.15 1.77
CA ASN A 75 -20.16 -3.02 1.41
C ASN A 75 -20.96 -4.28 1.79
N GLN A 76 -20.38 -5.47 1.61
CA GLN A 76 -20.98 -6.75 2.02
C GLN A 76 -21.17 -6.81 3.54
N ALA A 77 -20.19 -6.35 4.33
CA ALA A 77 -20.32 -6.25 5.78
C ALA A 77 -21.43 -5.25 6.17
N ALA A 78 -21.43 -4.07 5.55
CA ALA A 78 -22.41 -3.03 5.79
C ALA A 78 -23.86 -3.47 5.49
N ALA A 79 -24.06 -4.33 4.49
CA ALA A 79 -25.39 -4.85 4.13
C ALA A 79 -26.06 -5.69 5.23
N VAL A 80 -25.30 -6.23 6.18
CA VAL A 80 -25.80 -7.05 7.29
C VAL A 80 -25.62 -6.41 8.65
N ALA A 81 -24.99 -5.25 8.71
CA ALA A 81 -24.73 -4.45 9.88
C ALA A 81 -25.99 -3.71 10.36
N LYS A 82 -26.10 -3.46 11.69
CA LYS A 82 -27.28 -2.91 12.34
C LYS A 82 -27.01 -1.67 13.17
N GLY A 83 -25.73 -1.25 13.30
CA GLY A 83 -25.32 -0.13 14.12
C GLY A 83 -25.71 1.22 13.51
N TYR A 84 -25.84 2.24 14.35
CA TYR A 84 -26.03 3.63 13.95
C TYR A 84 -24.77 4.25 13.37
N TYR A 85 -23.60 3.68 13.73
CA TYR A 85 -22.29 4.04 13.23
C TYR A 85 -21.58 2.81 12.64
N TYR A 86 -20.85 3.02 11.58
CA TYR A 86 -19.89 2.04 11.07
C TYR A 86 -18.47 2.45 11.46
N PHE A 87 -17.78 1.54 12.09
CA PHE A 87 -16.36 1.63 12.36
C PHE A 87 -15.62 0.71 11.40
N ILE A 88 -15.23 1.24 10.26
CA ILE A 88 -14.46 0.52 9.24
C ILE A 88 -13.02 0.47 9.71
N LEU A 89 -12.49 -0.72 9.96
CA LEU A 89 -11.22 -0.93 10.60
C LEU A 89 -10.40 -1.99 9.87
N ASN A 90 -9.13 -1.70 9.61
CA ASN A 90 -8.22 -2.70 9.05
C ASN A 90 -7.93 -3.82 10.05
N PRO A 91 -7.70 -5.07 9.58
CA PRO A 91 -7.44 -6.22 10.45
C PRO A 91 -6.11 -6.15 11.18
N ASP A 92 -5.17 -5.30 10.73
CA ASP A 92 -3.84 -5.10 11.30
C ASP A 92 -3.77 -3.81 12.14
N THR A 93 -4.85 -3.52 12.89
CA THR A 93 -4.95 -2.37 13.80
C THR A 93 -5.22 -2.79 15.24
N ILE A 94 -4.75 -1.99 16.19
CA ILE A 94 -5.04 -2.13 17.63
C ILE A 94 -5.62 -0.80 18.11
N ILE A 95 -6.81 -0.84 18.68
CA ILE A 95 -7.50 0.30 19.28
C ILE A 95 -7.28 0.35 20.79
N GLN A 96 -7.48 1.53 21.39
CA GLN A 96 -7.55 1.70 22.86
C GLN A 96 -8.98 1.41 23.35
N GLU A 97 -9.14 1.17 24.65
CA GLU A 97 -10.44 0.80 25.25
C GLU A 97 -11.51 1.87 25.03
N GLU A 98 -11.16 3.14 25.16
CA GLU A 98 -12.08 4.27 25.01
C GLU A 98 -12.19 4.78 23.54
N THR A 99 -11.58 4.09 22.57
CA THR A 99 -11.55 4.60 21.19
C THR A 99 -12.96 4.76 20.62
N ILE A 100 -13.80 3.75 20.80
CA ILE A 100 -15.15 3.74 20.19
C ILE A 100 -16.04 4.80 20.82
N SER A 101 -16.07 4.90 22.17
CA SER A 101 -16.87 5.90 22.88
C SER A 101 -16.45 7.32 22.52
N ILE A 102 -15.14 7.62 22.51
CA ILE A 102 -14.62 8.94 22.14
C ILE A 102 -15.04 9.35 20.71
N LEU A 103 -14.98 8.41 19.75
CA LEU A 103 -15.36 8.69 18.37
C LEU A 103 -16.88 8.85 18.22
N GLN A 104 -17.67 8.04 18.94
CA GLN A 104 -19.12 8.15 18.97
C GLN A 104 -19.56 9.48 19.55
N ASP A 105 -19.12 9.82 20.77
CA ASP A 105 -19.45 11.07 21.45
C ASP A 105 -19.09 12.29 20.60
N TYR A 106 -17.92 12.22 19.91
CA TYR A 106 -17.52 13.30 19.02
C TYR A 106 -18.50 13.50 17.86
N LEU A 107 -18.96 12.44 17.20
CA LEU A 107 -19.95 12.56 16.12
C LEU A 107 -21.32 13.00 16.66
N ASP A 108 -21.72 12.53 17.85
CA ASP A 108 -22.99 12.94 18.46
C ASP A 108 -23.03 14.46 18.74
N ASP A 109 -21.91 15.04 19.18
CA ASP A 109 -21.75 16.47 19.44
C ASP A 109 -21.62 17.33 18.16
N HIS A 110 -21.30 16.72 17.00
CA HIS A 110 -21.01 17.44 15.75
C HIS A 110 -21.86 16.92 14.57
N PRO A 111 -23.13 17.37 14.46
CA PRO A 111 -24.04 16.89 13.42
C PRO A 111 -23.60 17.25 11.98
N GLU A 112 -22.81 18.30 11.79
CA GLU A 112 -22.22 18.72 10.52
C GLU A 112 -21.11 17.77 10.04
N VAL A 113 -20.54 16.95 10.94
CA VAL A 113 -19.47 16.03 10.63
C VAL A 113 -20.06 14.69 10.22
N GLY A 114 -19.76 14.24 8.99
CA GLY A 114 -20.23 12.97 8.45
C GLY A 114 -19.32 11.79 8.80
N MET A 115 -18.01 12.02 8.89
CA MET A 115 -17.01 10.96 9.11
C MET A 115 -15.80 11.50 9.87
N ILE A 116 -15.23 10.67 10.73
CA ILE A 116 -14.03 11.00 11.49
C ILE A 116 -13.00 9.88 11.46
N GLY A 117 -11.73 10.25 11.66
CA GLY A 117 -10.63 9.31 11.85
C GLY A 117 -9.76 9.71 13.04
N PRO A 118 -9.29 8.75 13.85
CA PRO A 118 -8.40 8.99 14.98
C PRO A 118 -6.96 9.27 14.53
N LYS A 119 -6.10 9.56 15.51
CA LYS A 119 -4.66 9.55 15.31
C LYS A 119 -4.18 8.11 15.03
N ILE A 120 -3.45 7.92 13.94
CA ILE A 120 -2.91 6.61 13.57
C ILE A 120 -1.40 6.67 13.71
N ILE A 121 -0.84 5.73 14.47
CA ILE A 121 0.61 5.58 14.65
C ILE A 121 1.10 4.24 14.09
N ASN A 122 2.33 4.22 13.66
CA ASN A 122 3.04 2.99 13.29
C ASN A 122 3.46 2.20 14.52
N ALA A 123 3.91 0.95 14.35
CA ALA A 123 4.41 0.12 15.44
C ALA A 123 5.63 0.72 16.18
N ASP A 124 6.38 1.62 15.54
CA ASP A 124 7.51 2.35 16.14
C ASP A 124 7.09 3.66 16.87
N GLY A 125 5.79 3.93 16.96
CA GLY A 125 5.22 5.13 17.59
C GLY A 125 5.21 6.37 16.69
N SER A 126 5.76 6.32 15.49
CA SER A 126 5.72 7.46 14.55
C SER A 126 4.32 7.66 13.95
N LEU A 127 3.98 8.93 13.66
CA LEU A 127 2.69 9.27 13.05
C LEU A 127 2.58 8.70 11.63
N GLN A 128 1.48 8.02 11.35
CA GLN A 128 1.11 7.63 9.99
C GLN A 128 0.57 8.83 9.22
N LEU A 129 1.35 9.32 8.25
CA LEU A 129 1.01 10.55 7.51
C LEU A 129 -0.30 10.47 6.71
N ALA A 130 -0.81 9.26 6.47
CA ALA A 130 -2.07 9.05 5.77
C ALA A 130 -3.32 9.31 6.63
N CYS A 131 -3.19 9.45 7.96
CA CYS A 131 -4.33 9.66 8.86
C CYS A 131 -5.08 10.97 8.59
N LYS A 132 -4.43 11.97 8.00
CA LYS A 132 -5.02 13.25 7.57
C LYS A 132 -4.42 13.70 6.24
N ARG A 133 -5.27 13.99 5.26
CA ARG A 133 -4.83 14.31 3.89
C ARG A 133 -5.70 15.41 3.26
N SER A 134 -5.10 16.13 2.30
CA SER A 134 -5.88 16.91 1.32
C SER A 134 -6.19 16.09 0.08
N PHE A 135 -7.24 16.48 -0.65
CA PHE A 135 -7.54 15.87 -1.95
C PHE A 135 -6.35 16.04 -2.91
N PRO A 136 -6.02 15.00 -3.69
CA PRO A 136 -4.86 14.98 -4.58
C PRO A 136 -5.10 15.79 -5.87
N THR A 137 -5.42 17.09 -5.73
CA THR A 137 -5.44 17.99 -6.89
C THR A 137 -4.04 18.12 -7.50
N ALA A 138 -3.94 18.57 -8.76
CA ALA A 138 -2.65 18.67 -9.44
C ALA A 138 -1.63 19.51 -8.65
N SER A 139 -2.05 20.63 -8.07
CA SER A 139 -1.19 21.51 -7.25
C SER A 139 -0.77 20.89 -5.92
N VAL A 140 -1.56 19.99 -5.35
CA VAL A 140 -1.29 19.29 -4.09
C VAL A 140 -0.44 18.04 -4.34
N ALA A 141 -0.69 17.33 -5.43
CA ALA A 141 0.03 16.10 -5.76
C ALA A 141 1.45 16.36 -6.28
N LEU A 142 1.67 17.46 -7.01
CA LEU A 142 2.96 17.75 -7.64
C LEU A 142 4.13 17.86 -6.64
N PRO A 143 4.06 18.61 -5.53
CA PRO A 143 5.14 18.64 -4.54
C PRO A 143 5.41 17.25 -3.92
N LYS A 144 4.40 16.46 -3.72
CA LYS A 144 4.53 15.07 -3.22
C LYS A 144 5.26 14.18 -4.23
N LEU A 145 4.88 14.25 -5.50
CA LEU A 145 5.52 13.50 -6.59
C LEU A 145 6.99 13.86 -6.77
N LEU A 146 7.33 15.13 -6.65
CA LEU A 146 8.70 15.63 -6.73
C LEU A 146 9.53 15.41 -5.45
N GLY A 147 8.96 14.84 -4.39
CA GLY A 147 9.63 14.60 -3.12
C GLY A 147 9.84 15.85 -2.25
N LEU A 148 9.32 17.01 -2.67
CA LEU A 148 9.48 18.29 -1.96
C LEU A 148 8.82 18.28 -0.58
N SER A 149 7.77 17.48 -0.39
CA SER A 149 7.12 17.27 0.92
C SER A 149 8.05 16.66 1.98
N ARG A 150 9.10 15.93 1.57
CA ARG A 150 10.10 15.38 2.50
C ARG A 150 11.16 16.42 2.87
N LEU A 151 11.50 17.31 1.93
CA LEU A 151 12.51 18.38 2.16
C LEU A 151 11.92 19.55 2.96
N PHE A 152 10.64 19.84 2.76
CA PHE A 152 9.94 20.97 3.36
C PHE A 152 8.62 20.55 4.02
N PRO A 153 8.65 19.67 5.06
CA PRO A 153 7.45 19.09 5.66
C PRO A 153 6.52 20.14 6.29
N ASN A 154 7.07 21.22 6.83
CA ASN A 154 6.32 22.30 7.49
C ASN A 154 5.77 23.36 6.50
N SER A 155 6.07 23.23 5.22
CA SER A 155 5.56 24.15 4.20
C SER A 155 4.08 23.86 3.91
N ARG A 156 3.22 24.88 3.98
CA ARG A 156 1.80 24.77 3.63
C ARG A 156 1.58 24.35 2.17
N TRP A 157 2.53 24.59 1.28
CA TRP A 157 2.47 24.17 -0.10
C TRP A 157 3.04 22.76 -0.30
N ALA A 158 4.27 22.51 0.17
CA ALA A 158 4.95 21.22 -0.03
C ALA A 158 4.35 20.09 0.84
N GLY A 159 3.95 20.41 2.08
CA GLY A 159 3.32 19.48 3.04
C GLY A 159 1.81 19.32 2.87
N LYS A 160 1.19 20.02 1.91
CA LYS A 160 -0.28 20.11 1.79
C LYS A 160 -0.96 18.76 1.63
N TYR A 161 -0.38 17.81 0.90
CA TYR A 161 -1.01 16.51 0.68
C TYR A 161 -1.26 15.73 1.99
N ASN A 162 -0.27 15.66 2.88
CA ASN A 162 -0.38 14.96 4.16
C ASN A 162 -0.62 15.91 5.33
N LEU A 163 -0.89 17.20 5.07
CA LEU A 163 -1.17 18.22 6.09
C LEU A 163 -0.13 18.23 7.21
N THR A 164 1.15 18.05 6.86
CA THR A 164 2.26 17.86 7.80
C THR A 164 2.58 19.11 8.60
N TYR A 165 2.09 20.27 8.16
CA TYR A 165 2.19 21.55 8.86
C TYR A 165 1.14 21.76 9.94
N LEU A 166 0.11 20.88 10.02
CA LEU A 166 -0.90 20.93 11.06
C LEU A 166 -0.44 20.15 12.30
N ASP A 167 -0.79 20.66 13.46
CA ASP A 167 -0.52 20.00 14.74
C ASP A 167 -1.16 18.60 14.74
N PRO A 168 -0.38 17.52 14.96
CA PRO A 168 -0.90 16.16 14.97
C PRO A 168 -1.73 15.83 16.21
N ASP A 169 -1.72 16.69 17.24
CA ASP A 169 -2.45 16.47 18.50
C ASP A 169 -3.69 17.37 18.63
N ALA A 170 -3.98 18.17 17.60
CA ALA A 170 -5.18 18.99 17.54
C ALA A 170 -6.22 18.42 16.56
N VAL A 171 -7.50 18.69 16.83
CA VAL A 171 -8.62 18.37 15.93
C VAL A 171 -8.56 19.28 14.71
N HIS A 172 -8.75 18.70 13.52
CA HIS A 172 -8.75 19.45 12.27
C HIS A 172 -9.84 18.92 11.32
N ALA A 173 -10.55 19.86 10.69
CA ALA A 173 -11.29 19.54 9.48
C ALA A 173 -10.28 19.25 8.36
N VAL A 174 -10.46 18.14 7.64
CA VAL A 174 -9.55 17.64 6.62
C VAL A 174 -10.31 17.17 5.39
N ASP A 175 -9.65 17.12 4.24
CA ASP A 175 -10.32 16.65 3.04
C ASP A 175 -10.51 15.12 3.04
N ALA A 176 -9.58 14.37 3.64
CA ALA A 176 -9.65 12.91 3.68
C ALA A 176 -8.87 12.33 4.87
N ILE A 177 -9.36 11.19 5.36
CA ILE A 177 -8.72 10.32 6.36
C ILE A 177 -8.30 8.98 5.73
N SER A 178 -7.57 8.16 6.50
CA SER A 178 -7.12 6.85 6.02
C SER A 178 -8.25 5.81 6.03
N GLY A 179 -8.35 5.00 4.98
CA GLY A 179 -9.24 3.85 4.92
C GLY A 179 -8.97 2.76 5.95
N SER A 180 -7.82 2.82 6.63
CA SER A 180 -7.48 1.86 7.69
C SER A 180 -8.30 2.05 8.98
N CYS A 181 -8.91 3.23 9.17
CA CYS A 181 -9.72 3.54 10.33
C CYS A 181 -10.67 4.70 10.04
N MET A 182 -11.93 4.39 9.80
CA MET A 182 -12.99 5.36 9.49
C MET A 182 -14.19 5.12 10.40
N PHE A 183 -14.67 6.18 11.06
CA PHE A 183 -15.89 6.15 11.85
C PHE A 183 -16.93 7.06 11.20
N ILE A 184 -18.05 6.49 10.71
CA ILE A 184 -19.02 7.15 9.84
C ILE A 184 -20.44 6.88 10.28
N ARG A 185 -21.35 7.85 10.10
CA ARG A 185 -22.79 7.64 10.26
C ARG A 185 -23.31 6.64 9.25
N THR A 186 -24.03 5.63 9.71
CA THR A 186 -24.62 4.59 8.84
C THR A 186 -25.57 5.19 7.81
N THR A 187 -26.38 6.16 8.20
CA THR A 187 -27.30 6.86 7.29
C THR A 187 -26.57 7.50 6.11
N LEU A 188 -25.50 8.23 6.40
CA LEU A 188 -24.68 8.87 5.35
C LEU A 188 -23.97 7.83 4.46
N PHE A 189 -23.45 6.75 5.05
CA PHE A 189 -22.81 5.69 4.26
C PHE A 189 -23.77 5.09 3.23
N HIS A 190 -25.02 4.80 3.64
CA HIS A 190 -26.05 4.28 2.74
C HIS A 190 -26.54 5.31 1.73
N GLU A 191 -26.73 6.57 2.12
CA GLU A 191 -27.09 7.68 1.23
C GLU A 191 -26.07 7.83 0.10
N LEU A 192 -24.80 7.62 0.41
CA LEU A 192 -23.72 7.65 -0.58
C LEU A 192 -23.54 6.32 -1.33
N ASN A 193 -24.37 5.30 -1.10
CA ASN A 193 -24.26 3.96 -1.67
C ASN A 193 -22.94 3.24 -1.31
N GLY A 194 -22.41 3.47 -0.12
CA GLY A 194 -21.19 2.82 0.37
C GLY A 194 -19.92 3.19 -0.40
N PHE A 195 -18.98 2.27 -0.43
CA PHE A 195 -17.79 2.38 -1.29
C PHE A 195 -18.11 2.10 -2.76
N ASP A 196 -17.40 2.76 -3.66
CA ASP A 196 -17.47 2.46 -5.10
C ASP A 196 -16.68 1.16 -5.39
N GLU A 197 -17.39 0.11 -5.75
CA GLU A 197 -16.83 -1.24 -5.94
C GLU A 197 -15.87 -1.40 -7.12
N ARG A 198 -15.73 -0.36 -7.96
CA ARG A 198 -14.70 -0.31 -9.00
C ARG A 198 -13.29 -0.18 -8.41
N PHE A 199 -13.17 0.32 -7.18
CA PHE A 199 -11.92 0.31 -6.44
C PHE A 199 -11.74 -1.06 -5.77
N PHE A 200 -10.87 -1.87 -6.35
CA PHE A 200 -10.56 -3.19 -5.76
C PHE A 200 -9.83 -3.03 -4.41
N MET A 201 -8.84 -2.14 -4.38
CA MET A 201 -8.04 -1.77 -3.22
C MET A 201 -7.34 -0.45 -3.49
N PHE A 202 -7.25 0.42 -2.49
CA PHE A 202 -6.75 1.80 -2.54
C PHE A 202 -7.67 2.77 -3.30
N GLY A 203 -7.73 4.00 -2.80
CA GLY A 203 -8.47 5.10 -3.41
C GLY A 203 -9.98 5.11 -3.13
N GLU A 204 -10.55 4.01 -2.63
CA GLU A 204 -11.95 3.95 -2.17
C GLU A 204 -12.20 4.92 -1.02
N ASP A 205 -11.19 5.10 -0.15
CA ASP A 205 -11.21 6.03 0.97
C ASP A 205 -11.27 7.49 0.48
N LEU A 206 -10.43 7.86 -0.47
CA LEU A 206 -10.43 9.19 -1.08
C LEU A 206 -11.73 9.46 -1.85
N ASP A 207 -12.26 8.44 -2.52
CA ASP A 207 -13.52 8.51 -3.24
C ASP A 207 -14.69 8.78 -2.29
N LEU A 208 -14.79 8.01 -1.20
CA LEU A 208 -15.83 8.21 -0.19
C LEU A 208 -15.72 9.61 0.45
N CYS A 209 -14.51 10.01 0.87
CA CYS A 209 -14.26 11.33 1.41
C CYS A 209 -14.69 12.44 0.46
N THR A 210 -14.40 12.30 -0.85
CA THR A 210 -14.83 13.28 -1.86
C THR A 210 -16.34 13.37 -1.99
N ARG A 211 -17.05 12.24 -1.89
CA ARG A 211 -18.52 12.20 -1.94
C ARG A 211 -19.15 12.78 -0.69
N ILE A 212 -18.59 12.54 0.49
CA ILE A 212 -19.02 13.17 1.77
C ILE A 212 -18.93 14.69 1.66
N TRP A 213 -17.76 15.19 1.25
CA TRP A 213 -17.54 16.62 1.08
C TRP A 213 -18.50 17.26 0.06
N LYS A 214 -18.78 16.57 -1.07
CA LYS A 214 -19.75 17.04 -2.08
C LYS A 214 -21.20 17.08 -1.58
N ASN A 215 -21.51 16.34 -0.52
CA ASN A 215 -22.80 16.37 0.15
C ASN A 215 -22.83 17.34 1.35
N ASN A 216 -21.86 18.26 1.43
CA ASN A 216 -21.76 19.31 2.44
C ASN A 216 -21.58 18.81 3.87
N TYR A 217 -21.03 17.60 4.04
CA TYR A 217 -20.56 17.13 5.34
C TYR A 217 -19.05 17.35 5.50
N GLU A 218 -18.65 17.63 6.74
CA GLU A 218 -17.24 17.75 7.12
C GLU A 218 -16.63 16.38 7.44
N ILE A 219 -15.31 16.30 7.31
CA ILE A 219 -14.51 15.13 7.72
C ILE A 219 -13.48 15.64 8.70
N HIS A 220 -13.44 15.05 9.90
CA HIS A 220 -12.53 15.49 10.93
C HIS A 220 -11.48 14.45 11.30
N TYR A 221 -10.25 14.91 11.47
CA TYR A 221 -9.19 14.21 12.16
C TYR A 221 -9.31 14.50 13.65
N VAL A 222 -9.51 13.45 14.47
CA VAL A 222 -9.82 13.56 15.91
C VAL A 222 -8.76 12.82 16.72
N PRO A 223 -7.65 13.46 17.10
CA PRO A 223 -6.56 12.82 17.85
C PRO A 223 -6.82 12.68 19.35
N ARG A 224 -8.08 12.77 19.80
CA ARG A 224 -8.47 12.51 21.19
C ARG A 224 -8.24 11.05 21.59
N THR A 225 -8.14 10.16 20.60
CA THR A 225 -7.73 8.77 20.72
C THR A 225 -6.75 8.41 19.62
N GLN A 226 -5.98 7.34 19.83
CA GLN A 226 -5.01 6.85 18.86
C GLN A 226 -5.11 5.34 18.65
N ILE A 227 -4.81 4.90 17.44
CA ILE A 227 -4.72 3.49 17.11
C ILE A 227 -3.31 3.16 16.59
N VAL A 228 -2.86 1.93 16.83
CA VAL A 228 -1.66 1.39 16.18
C VAL A 228 -2.08 0.66 14.92
N HIS A 229 -1.41 0.94 13.80
CA HIS A 229 -1.64 0.25 12.53
C HIS A 229 -0.32 -0.33 12.01
N PHE A 230 -0.23 -1.66 11.91
CA PHE A 230 0.99 -2.37 11.50
C PHE A 230 1.29 -2.26 10.00
N GLN A 231 0.44 -1.66 9.27
CA GLN A 231 0.50 -1.26 7.85
C GLN A 231 1.10 -2.31 6.89
N GLY A 232 0.24 -2.80 6.01
CA GLY A 232 0.65 -3.58 4.84
C GLY A 232 0.82 -5.07 5.08
N GLU A 233 0.40 -5.61 6.23
CA GLU A 233 0.50 -7.04 6.48
C GLU A 233 -0.37 -7.86 5.52
N SER A 234 -1.61 -7.43 5.25
CA SER A 234 -2.47 -8.02 4.22
C SER A 234 -1.89 -7.90 2.81
N VAL A 235 -1.22 -6.76 2.51
CA VAL A 235 -0.61 -6.52 1.19
C VAL A 235 0.63 -7.38 0.97
N LYS A 236 1.45 -7.60 2.00
CA LYS A 236 2.63 -8.48 1.93
C LYS A 236 2.26 -9.93 1.64
N SER A 237 1.11 -10.36 2.13
CA SER A 237 0.59 -11.72 1.97
C SER A 237 -0.23 -11.90 0.68
N ALA A 238 -0.49 -10.82 -0.06
CA ALA A 238 -1.36 -10.85 -1.23
C ALA A 238 -0.59 -11.25 -2.50
N PRO A 239 -1.10 -12.16 -3.33
CA PRO A 239 -0.47 -12.57 -4.60
C PRO A 239 -0.68 -11.57 -5.74
N PHE A 240 -1.16 -10.36 -5.47
CA PHE A 240 -1.41 -9.34 -6.48
C PHE A 240 -0.37 -8.22 -6.47
N ASP A 241 -0.17 -7.60 -7.63
CA ASP A 241 0.73 -6.45 -7.80
C ASP A 241 0.10 -5.19 -7.15
N SER A 242 0.47 -4.93 -5.90
CA SER A 242 -0.02 -3.79 -5.13
C SER A 242 0.35 -2.45 -5.75
N ILE A 243 1.47 -2.36 -6.47
CA ILE A 243 1.89 -1.15 -7.19
C ILE A 243 0.92 -0.87 -8.32
N ASN A 244 0.61 -1.89 -9.14
CA ASN A 244 -0.37 -1.75 -10.20
C ASN A 244 -1.75 -1.38 -9.68
N ALA A 245 -2.21 -2.06 -8.60
CA ALA A 245 -3.50 -1.76 -7.97
C ALA A 245 -3.58 -0.30 -7.51
N PHE A 246 -2.54 0.19 -6.82
CA PHE A 246 -2.47 1.57 -6.35
C PHE A 246 -2.55 2.60 -7.50
N TYR A 247 -1.74 2.42 -8.55
CA TYR A 247 -1.74 3.39 -9.66
C TYR A 247 -3.00 3.31 -10.51
N ASN A 248 -3.60 2.13 -10.67
CA ASN A 248 -4.89 1.99 -11.35
C ASN A 248 -6.01 2.68 -10.55
N ALA A 249 -6.01 2.56 -9.23
CA ALA A 249 -6.93 3.28 -8.36
C ALA A 249 -6.77 4.81 -8.47
N MET A 250 -5.53 5.31 -8.53
CA MET A 250 -5.26 6.74 -8.75
C MET A 250 -5.79 7.24 -10.09
N ILE A 251 -5.68 6.44 -11.16
CA ILE A 251 -6.23 6.78 -12.48
C ILE A 251 -7.76 6.81 -12.41
N LEU A 252 -8.37 5.77 -11.80
CA LEU A 252 -9.83 5.70 -11.63
C LEU A 252 -10.37 6.91 -10.84
N PHE A 253 -9.69 7.27 -9.74
CA PHE A 253 -10.03 8.45 -8.95
C PHE A 253 -9.96 9.73 -9.79
N ALA A 254 -8.86 9.91 -10.54
CA ALA A 254 -8.67 11.07 -11.40
C ALA A 254 -9.74 11.16 -12.48
N ASP A 255 -10.09 10.03 -13.12
CA ASP A 255 -11.14 10.00 -14.15
C ASP A 255 -12.54 10.31 -13.59
N LYS A 256 -12.82 9.87 -12.36
CA LYS A 256 -14.10 10.09 -11.70
C LYS A 256 -14.28 11.53 -11.18
N HIS A 257 -13.25 12.09 -10.56
CA HIS A 257 -13.38 13.32 -9.78
C HIS A 257 -12.81 14.58 -10.45
N PHE A 258 -11.86 14.45 -11.38
CA PHE A 258 -11.37 15.60 -12.15
C PHE A 258 -12.21 15.78 -13.41
N SER A 259 -13.29 16.55 -13.28
CA SER A 259 -14.25 16.79 -14.36
C SER A 259 -13.70 17.69 -15.49
N LEU A 260 -14.43 17.67 -16.60
CA LEU A 260 -14.22 18.23 -17.93
C LEU A 260 -13.82 19.72 -18.04
N GLY A 261 -13.80 20.49 -16.94
CA GLY A 261 -13.42 21.91 -16.95
C GLY A 261 -11.91 22.18 -17.07
N SER A 262 -11.08 21.22 -16.71
CA SER A 262 -9.60 21.33 -16.77
C SER A 262 -9.02 20.64 -18.01
N GLY A 263 -9.52 20.90 -19.18
CA GLY A 263 -9.05 20.47 -20.48
C GLY A 263 -8.37 19.06 -20.57
N TRP A 264 -8.50 18.40 -21.68
CA TRP A 264 -7.90 17.09 -21.94
C TRP A 264 -6.38 17.05 -21.67
N LEU A 265 -5.67 18.17 -21.84
CA LEU A 265 -4.24 18.32 -21.55
C LEU A 265 -3.93 18.12 -20.07
N MET A 266 -4.77 18.62 -19.15
CA MET A 266 -4.57 18.43 -17.71
C MET A 266 -4.74 16.94 -17.31
N LYS A 267 -5.77 16.28 -17.84
CA LYS A 267 -5.96 14.82 -17.62
C LYS A 267 -4.77 14.02 -18.16
N LEU A 268 -4.29 14.37 -19.36
CA LEU A 268 -3.12 13.75 -19.94
C LEU A 268 -1.88 13.96 -19.07
N ALA A 269 -1.63 15.18 -18.60
CA ALA A 269 -0.50 15.49 -17.71
C ALA A 269 -0.56 14.70 -16.39
N ILE A 270 -1.74 14.59 -15.78
CA ILE A 270 -1.96 13.80 -14.57
C ILE A 270 -1.66 12.32 -14.84
N ARG A 271 -2.21 11.74 -15.91
CA ARG A 271 -1.94 10.35 -16.30
C ARG A 271 -0.46 10.11 -16.58
N CYS A 272 0.20 11.00 -17.35
CA CYS A 272 1.64 10.90 -17.61
C CYS A 272 2.45 10.96 -16.30
N GLY A 273 2.09 11.85 -15.38
CA GLY A 273 2.74 11.93 -14.05
C GLY A 273 2.57 10.65 -13.24
N ILE A 274 1.38 10.05 -13.23
CA ILE A 274 1.08 8.78 -12.57
C ILE A 274 1.91 7.65 -13.20
N TYR A 275 1.92 7.53 -14.53
CA TYR A 275 2.71 6.49 -15.23
C TYR A 275 4.21 6.67 -15.03
N ALA A 276 4.73 7.89 -15.10
CA ALA A 276 6.13 8.17 -14.82
C ALA A 276 6.51 7.75 -13.38
N ARG A 277 5.67 8.10 -12.40
CA ARG A 277 5.89 7.71 -11.01
C ARG A 277 5.80 6.21 -10.80
N LYS A 278 4.84 5.54 -11.45
CA LYS A 278 4.72 4.07 -11.45
C LYS A 278 6.01 3.44 -11.97
N LEU A 279 6.52 3.90 -13.12
CA LEU A 279 7.78 3.41 -13.69
C LEU A 279 8.95 3.62 -12.72
N LEU A 280 9.09 4.80 -12.12
CA LEU A 280 10.12 5.09 -11.12
C LEU A 280 9.99 4.21 -9.88
N SER A 281 8.76 3.92 -9.43
CA SER A 281 8.51 3.02 -8.30
C SER A 281 8.94 1.58 -8.61
N MET A 282 8.59 1.07 -9.80
CA MET A 282 9.00 -0.26 -10.26
C MET A 282 10.53 -0.39 -10.39
N ILE A 283 11.20 0.66 -10.91
CA ILE A 283 12.66 0.72 -10.97
C ILE A 283 13.25 0.76 -9.55
N GLY A 284 12.66 1.54 -8.64
CA GLY A 284 13.08 1.63 -7.24
C GLY A 284 12.97 0.31 -6.49
N GLU A 285 11.91 -0.46 -6.73
CA GLU A 285 11.73 -1.79 -6.16
C GLU A 285 12.81 -2.77 -6.63
N LYS A 286 13.21 -2.68 -7.91
CA LYS A 286 14.25 -3.51 -8.52
C LYS A 286 15.67 -2.92 -8.39
N ARG A 287 15.84 -1.80 -7.68
CA ARG A 287 17.12 -1.07 -7.61
C ARG A 287 18.30 -1.96 -7.20
N SER A 288 18.12 -2.82 -6.19
CA SER A 288 19.20 -3.72 -5.75
C SER A 288 19.56 -4.75 -6.81
N GLN A 289 18.55 -5.28 -7.53
CA GLN A 289 18.76 -6.22 -8.64
C GLN A 289 19.49 -5.54 -9.81
N ILE A 290 19.05 -4.34 -10.19
CA ILE A 290 19.67 -3.55 -11.27
C ILE A 290 21.11 -3.22 -10.90
N LEU A 291 21.36 -2.79 -9.66
CA LEU A 291 22.70 -2.47 -9.18
C LEU A 291 23.60 -3.72 -9.22
N SER A 292 23.13 -4.88 -8.75
CA SER A 292 23.90 -6.13 -8.79
C SER A 292 24.25 -6.55 -10.21
N VAL A 293 23.28 -6.54 -11.13
CA VAL A 293 23.50 -6.84 -12.54
C VAL A 293 24.52 -5.89 -13.19
N THR A 294 24.41 -4.59 -12.87
CA THR A 294 25.33 -3.57 -13.40
C THR A 294 26.75 -3.76 -12.87
N LEU A 295 26.89 -4.07 -11.56
CA LEU A 295 28.19 -4.31 -10.95
C LEU A 295 28.84 -5.57 -11.52
N ASP A 296 28.09 -6.66 -11.70
CA ASP A 296 28.59 -7.89 -12.32
C ASP A 296 29.08 -7.63 -13.76
N GLY A 297 28.28 -6.90 -14.55
CA GLY A 297 28.69 -6.51 -15.91
C GLY A 297 29.96 -5.66 -15.91
N LEU A 298 30.09 -4.73 -14.96
CA LEU A 298 31.31 -3.91 -14.81
C LEU A 298 32.53 -4.75 -14.43
N VAL A 299 32.39 -5.69 -13.51
CA VAL A 299 33.48 -6.59 -13.10
C VAL A 299 33.96 -7.43 -14.27
N VAL A 300 33.04 -8.02 -15.05
CA VAL A 300 33.39 -8.79 -16.25
C VAL A 300 34.10 -7.90 -17.29
N PHE A 301 33.60 -6.69 -17.53
CA PHE A 301 34.22 -5.71 -18.43
C PHE A 301 35.64 -5.36 -18.00
N LEU A 302 35.84 -5.02 -16.72
CA LEU A 302 37.17 -4.70 -16.17
C LEU A 302 38.14 -5.87 -16.25
N ALA A 303 37.64 -7.10 -16.00
CA ALA A 303 38.47 -8.31 -16.17
C ALA A 303 38.99 -8.46 -17.62
N PHE A 304 38.16 -8.17 -18.62
CA PHE A 304 38.58 -8.15 -20.01
C PHE A 304 39.61 -7.03 -20.31
N MET A 305 39.43 -5.83 -19.73
CA MET A 305 40.36 -4.73 -19.88
C MET A 305 41.76 -5.06 -19.33
N VAL A 306 41.85 -5.91 -18.31
CA VAL A 306 43.13 -6.39 -17.77
C VAL A 306 43.68 -7.57 -18.56
N ALA A 307 42.81 -8.50 -18.96
CA ALA A 307 43.24 -9.75 -19.65
C ALA A 307 43.77 -9.49 -21.06
N ILE A 308 43.20 -8.55 -21.82
CA ILE A 308 43.61 -8.26 -23.20
C ILE A 308 45.08 -7.78 -23.29
N PRO A 309 45.52 -6.76 -22.51
CA PRO A 309 46.92 -6.33 -22.53
C PRO A 309 47.91 -7.41 -22.07
N LEU A 310 47.50 -8.19 -21.04
CA LEU A 310 48.34 -9.29 -20.53
C LEU A 310 48.59 -10.38 -21.62
N ARG A 311 47.58 -10.65 -22.45
CA ARG A 311 47.68 -11.67 -23.49
C ARG A 311 48.47 -11.20 -24.73
N PHE A 312 48.31 -9.93 -25.11
CA PHE A 312 48.83 -9.40 -26.37
C PHE A 312 50.06 -8.48 -26.19
N SER A 313 50.55 -8.31 -24.97
CA SER A 313 51.74 -7.52 -24.60
C SER A 313 51.73 -6.04 -24.99
N HIS A 314 50.61 -5.50 -25.47
CA HIS A 314 50.41 -4.06 -25.79
C HIS A 314 48.96 -3.64 -25.75
N PHE A 315 48.74 -2.38 -25.50
CA PHE A 315 47.43 -1.74 -25.58
C PHE A 315 47.10 -1.43 -27.04
N GLU A 316 46.21 -2.24 -27.61
CA GLU A 316 45.61 -1.87 -28.90
C GLU A 316 44.29 -1.12 -28.73
N PRO A 317 43.95 -0.16 -29.61
CA PRO A 317 42.69 0.54 -29.55
C PRO A 317 41.51 -0.45 -29.66
N ILE A 318 40.46 -0.24 -28.87
CA ILE A 318 39.25 -1.06 -28.87
C ILE A 318 38.55 -0.88 -30.21
N THR A 319 38.69 -1.85 -31.10
CA THR A 319 37.91 -1.94 -32.35
C THR A 319 36.50 -2.49 -32.05
N LEU A 320 35.54 -2.28 -32.96
CA LEU A 320 34.16 -2.73 -32.82
C LEU A 320 34.08 -4.24 -32.54
N SER A 321 34.91 -5.03 -33.21
CA SER A 321 35.02 -6.48 -33.01
C SER A 321 35.56 -6.86 -31.63
N LYS A 322 36.51 -6.10 -31.08
CA LYS A 322 37.08 -6.33 -29.74
C LYS A 322 36.14 -5.91 -28.61
N GLY A 323 35.22 -4.95 -28.87
CA GLY A 323 34.16 -4.58 -27.93
C GLY A 323 33.00 -5.60 -27.90
N LEU A 324 32.79 -6.33 -28.98
CA LEU A 324 31.69 -7.30 -29.07
C LEU A 324 31.91 -8.53 -28.18
N VAL A 325 33.14 -8.98 -28.04
CA VAL A 325 33.49 -10.15 -27.20
C VAL A 325 33.15 -9.91 -25.72
N PRO A 326 33.65 -8.88 -25.05
CA PRO A 326 33.23 -8.59 -23.66
C PRO A 326 31.72 -8.46 -23.50
N THR A 327 31.03 -7.87 -24.45
CA THR A 327 29.57 -7.72 -24.42
C THR A 327 28.86 -9.07 -24.41
N ILE A 328 29.27 -10.01 -25.25
CA ILE A 328 28.71 -11.35 -25.28
C ILE A 328 28.95 -12.09 -23.96
N TYR A 329 30.16 -11.99 -23.39
CA TYR A 329 30.44 -12.58 -22.07
C TYR A 329 29.63 -11.97 -20.94
N ILE A 330 29.39 -10.66 -20.94
CA ILE A 330 28.52 -9.99 -20.00
C ILE A 330 27.10 -10.56 -20.08
N PHE A 331 26.55 -10.71 -21.29
CA PHE A 331 25.21 -11.30 -21.47
C PHE A 331 25.16 -12.76 -20.99
N PHE A 332 26.16 -13.58 -21.29
CA PHE A 332 26.24 -14.96 -20.78
C PHE A 332 26.28 -14.99 -19.26
N TRP A 333 27.12 -14.17 -18.64
CA TRP A 333 27.26 -14.14 -17.19
C TRP A 333 25.97 -13.70 -16.50
N ILE A 334 25.34 -12.65 -16.98
CA ILE A 334 24.06 -12.16 -16.49
C ILE A 334 22.96 -13.23 -16.69
N GLY A 335 22.95 -13.90 -17.86
CA GLY A 335 22.02 -14.97 -18.16
C GLY A 335 22.13 -16.14 -17.18
N VAL A 336 23.34 -16.63 -16.95
CA VAL A 336 23.60 -17.67 -15.96
C VAL A 336 23.21 -17.22 -14.55
N GLY A 337 23.63 -16.03 -14.14
CA GLY A 337 23.24 -15.47 -12.83
C GLY A 337 21.72 -15.38 -12.65
N SER A 338 21.00 -15.03 -13.69
CA SER A 338 19.53 -14.98 -13.70
C SER A 338 18.89 -16.36 -13.58
N LEU A 339 19.39 -17.36 -14.28
CA LEU A 339 18.93 -18.76 -14.22
C LEU A 339 19.08 -19.34 -12.81
N PHE A 340 20.16 -19.02 -12.13
CA PHE A 340 20.40 -19.45 -10.74
C PHE A 340 19.79 -18.50 -9.69
N GLN A 341 19.01 -17.52 -10.12
CA GLN A 341 18.30 -16.55 -9.25
C GLN A 341 19.25 -15.74 -8.33
N LEU A 342 20.49 -15.48 -8.75
CA LEU A 342 21.48 -14.70 -7.98
C LEU A 342 21.03 -13.26 -7.73
N TYR A 343 20.21 -12.73 -8.64
CA TYR A 343 19.66 -11.37 -8.54
C TYR A 343 18.32 -11.31 -7.79
N SER A 344 17.88 -12.43 -7.19
CA SER A 344 16.66 -12.46 -6.39
C SER A 344 16.85 -11.75 -5.02
N ARG A 345 15.94 -10.88 -4.66
CA ARG A 345 15.99 -10.11 -3.40
C ARG A 345 15.94 -10.98 -2.14
N TYR A 346 15.43 -12.21 -2.26
CA TYR A 346 15.07 -13.06 -1.12
C TYR A 346 15.95 -14.30 -0.96
N ILE A 347 16.92 -14.52 -1.85
CA ILE A 347 17.70 -15.77 -1.84
C ILE A 347 19.18 -15.44 -1.95
N LEU A 348 19.83 -15.20 -0.80
CA LEU A 348 21.27 -15.22 -0.67
C LEU A 348 21.71 -16.68 -0.40
N SER A 349 22.23 -17.35 -1.41
CA SER A 349 22.76 -18.72 -1.29
C SER A 349 24.16 -18.79 -1.86
N TYR A 350 25.15 -19.00 -0.99
CA TYR A 350 26.54 -19.22 -1.40
C TYR A 350 26.69 -20.40 -2.36
N SER A 351 25.93 -21.48 -2.17
CA SER A 351 25.94 -22.65 -3.05
C SER A 351 25.48 -22.31 -4.46
N ARG A 352 24.44 -21.51 -4.62
CA ARG A 352 23.96 -21.04 -5.94
C ARG A 352 24.98 -20.15 -6.63
N ALA A 353 25.64 -19.26 -5.89
CA ALA A 353 26.68 -18.39 -6.42
C ALA A 353 27.88 -19.23 -6.94
N ILE A 354 28.31 -20.22 -6.18
CA ILE A 354 29.39 -21.13 -6.59
C ILE A 354 28.99 -21.91 -7.84
N ILE A 355 27.82 -22.53 -7.87
CA ILE A 355 27.33 -23.31 -9.02
C ILE A 355 27.21 -22.41 -10.25
N ALA A 356 26.62 -21.20 -10.13
CA ALA A 356 26.52 -20.26 -11.23
C ALA A 356 27.89 -19.83 -11.77
N SER A 357 28.85 -19.57 -10.88
CA SER A 357 30.23 -19.22 -11.26
C SER A 357 30.92 -20.34 -12.00
N ILE A 358 30.81 -21.59 -11.54
CA ILE A 358 31.34 -22.76 -12.20
C ILE A 358 30.68 -22.95 -13.56
N THR A 359 29.36 -22.91 -13.64
CA THR A 359 28.59 -23.06 -14.89
C THR A 359 28.96 -21.96 -15.88
N GLY A 360 29.00 -20.70 -15.43
CA GLY A 360 29.40 -19.56 -16.27
C GLY A 360 30.82 -19.70 -16.83
N PHE A 361 31.77 -20.18 -16.01
CA PHE A 361 33.15 -20.43 -16.40
C PHE A 361 33.20 -21.49 -17.52
N PHE A 362 32.57 -22.66 -17.34
CA PHE A 362 32.59 -23.72 -18.36
C PHE A 362 31.92 -23.30 -19.66
N LEU A 363 30.79 -22.55 -19.60
CA LEU A 363 30.15 -22.02 -20.80
C LEU A 363 31.04 -21.00 -21.51
N ALA A 364 31.72 -20.12 -20.77
CA ALA A 364 32.66 -19.17 -21.30
C ALA A 364 33.83 -19.84 -22.01
N VAL A 365 34.43 -20.90 -21.41
CA VAL A 365 35.50 -21.69 -21.99
C VAL A 365 35.02 -22.40 -23.25
N ALA A 366 33.87 -23.06 -23.22
CA ALA A 366 33.28 -23.71 -24.39
C ALA A 366 33.06 -22.70 -25.55
N PHE A 367 32.47 -21.55 -25.26
CA PHE A 367 32.28 -20.49 -26.27
C PHE A 367 33.60 -20.00 -26.86
N THR A 368 34.62 -19.79 -26.03
CA THR A 368 35.97 -19.35 -26.50
C THR A 368 36.65 -20.41 -27.38
N TYR A 369 36.35 -21.70 -27.15
CA TYR A 369 36.94 -22.78 -27.91
C TYR A 369 36.31 -22.96 -29.30
N PHE A 370 35.00 -22.67 -29.43
CA PHE A 370 34.26 -22.87 -30.68
C PHE A 370 34.16 -21.61 -31.55
N PHE A 371 34.50 -20.42 -31.01
CA PHE A 371 34.50 -19.13 -31.73
C PHE A 371 35.82 -18.38 -31.53
#